data_e445d68e7dd847d1f6586be8af63b1ff
#
_entry.id   e445d68e7dd847d1f6586be8af63b1ff
#
_cell.length_a   1.000
_cell.length_b   1.000
_cell.length_c   1.000
_cell.angle_alpha   90.00
_cell.angle_beta   90.00
_cell.angle_gamma   90.00
#
_symmetry.space_group_name_H-M   'P 1'
#
loop_
_entity.id
_entity.type
_entity.pdbx_description
1 polymer ?
#
loop_
_entity_poly.entity_id
_entity_poly.type
_entity_poly.pdbx_seq_one_letter_code
_entity_poly.pdbx_strand_id
1 'polypeptide(L)'
;AMGYPLVCIGIPKTVDNDLPHTDSCPGFGSVAKYVATSMREAGLDVASMAATSTRIFVMEVMGRHAGWITAACGLASEAEDEPPHLL
;
A
#
# COMPACT_ATOMS: atom_id res chain seq x y z
N ALA A 1 -30.02 4.14 21.80
CA ALA A 1 -30.54 5.15 22.69
C ALA A 1 -32.06 5.14 22.87
N MET A 2 -32.80 4.34 22.12
CA MET A 2 -34.27 4.24 22.24
C MET A 2 -34.73 3.02 23.06
N GLY A 3 -33.83 2.39 23.82
CA GLY A 3 -34.13 1.21 24.63
C GLY A 3 -34.46 -0.06 23.82
N TYR A 4 -34.26 -0.04 22.52
CA TYR A 4 -34.51 -1.22 21.69
C TYR A 4 -33.31 -2.19 21.82
N PRO A 5 -33.55 -3.51 22.07
CA PRO A 5 -32.50 -4.49 22.28
C PRO A 5 -31.87 -4.88 20.93
N LEU A 6 -31.03 -4.02 20.40
CA LEU A 6 -30.32 -4.22 19.13
C LEU A 6 -28.82 -4.39 19.39
N VAL A 7 -28.24 -5.43 18.86
CA VAL A 7 -26.80 -5.61 18.80
C VAL A 7 -26.28 -5.07 17.48
N CYS A 8 -25.36 -4.13 17.55
CA CYS A 8 -24.72 -3.53 16.37
C CYS A 8 -23.26 -3.95 16.32
N ILE A 9 -22.83 -4.46 15.19
CA ILE A 9 -21.43 -4.83 14.92
C ILE A 9 -20.96 -4.00 13.74
N GLY A 10 -19.96 -3.14 13.98
CA GLY A 10 -19.35 -2.34 12.92
C GLY A 10 -18.16 -3.07 12.30
N ILE A 11 -18.06 -3.00 10.99
CA ILE A 11 -16.88 -3.46 10.25
C ILE A 11 -16.15 -2.23 9.73
N PRO A 12 -14.89 -2.01 10.13
CA PRO A 12 -14.13 -0.87 9.64
C PRO A 12 -13.91 -1.00 8.13
N LYS A 13 -14.19 0.05 7.40
CA LYS A 13 -14.07 0.08 5.94
C LYS A 13 -13.18 1.24 5.51
N THR A 14 -12.02 0.94 5.07
CA THR A 14 -11.19 1.74 4.16
C THR A 14 -9.93 0.95 3.84
N VAL A 15 -9.57 0.89 2.58
CA VAL A 15 -8.33 0.25 2.16
C VAL A 15 -7.10 1.04 2.62
N ASP A 16 -7.28 2.33 2.94
CA ASP A 16 -6.21 3.21 3.42
C ASP A 16 -5.71 2.85 4.82
N ASN A 17 -6.46 2.03 5.55
CA ASN A 17 -6.16 1.59 6.91
C ASN A 17 -5.91 2.75 7.88
N ASP A 18 -6.70 3.82 7.74
CA ASP A 18 -6.52 5.09 8.45
C ASP A 18 -7.54 5.34 9.57
N LEU A 19 -8.16 4.28 10.07
CA LEU A 19 -9.12 4.37 11.18
C LEU A 19 -8.43 4.17 12.53
N PRO A 20 -8.78 4.98 13.54
CA PRO A 20 -8.26 4.81 14.89
C PRO A 20 -8.72 3.48 15.50
N HIS A 21 -7.93 2.96 16.43
CA HIS A 21 -8.21 1.71 17.16
C HIS A 21 -8.51 0.51 16.25
N THR A 22 -7.88 0.48 15.08
CA THR A 22 -8.07 -0.56 14.06
C THR A 22 -6.69 -1.01 13.57
N ASP A 23 -6.41 -2.29 13.70
CA ASP A 23 -5.11 -2.86 13.27
C ASP A 23 -5.08 -3.02 11.75
N SER A 24 -6.12 -3.61 11.19
CA SER A 24 -6.21 -3.83 9.76
C SER A 24 -7.65 -3.75 9.27
N CYS A 25 -7.91 -2.85 8.34
CA CYS A 25 -9.18 -2.78 7.64
C CYS A 25 -9.26 -3.87 6.56
N PRO A 26 -10.46 -4.42 6.29
CA PRO A 26 -10.65 -5.35 5.19
C PRO A 26 -10.15 -4.79 3.85
N GLY A 27 -9.36 -5.58 3.14
CA GLY A 27 -8.77 -5.20 1.86
C GLY A 27 -7.38 -4.57 1.95
N PHE A 28 -6.96 -4.07 3.11
CA PHE A 28 -5.62 -3.47 3.25
C PHE A 28 -4.50 -4.47 2.97
N GLY A 29 -4.58 -5.69 3.54
CA GLY A 29 -3.58 -6.72 3.29
C GLY A 29 -3.47 -7.12 1.82
N SER A 30 -4.58 -7.17 1.11
CA SER A 30 -4.60 -7.46 -0.32
C SER A 30 -3.98 -6.34 -1.15
N VAL A 31 -4.28 -5.07 -0.84
CA VAL A 31 -3.67 -3.94 -1.54
C VAL A 31 -2.19 -3.81 -1.21
N ALA A 32 -1.78 -4.08 0.02
CA ALA A 32 -0.37 -4.09 0.41
C ALA A 32 0.44 -5.08 -0.44
N LYS A 33 -0.06 -6.30 -0.60
CA LYS A 33 0.54 -7.30 -1.47
C LYS A 33 0.57 -6.86 -2.93
N TYR A 34 -0.54 -6.30 -3.41
CA TYR A 34 -0.65 -5.85 -4.80
C TYR A 34 0.34 -4.74 -5.13
N VAL A 35 0.44 -3.71 -4.30
CA VAL A 35 1.36 -2.59 -4.55
C VAL A 35 2.82 -3.01 -4.42
N ALA A 36 3.15 -3.88 -3.48
CA ALA A 36 4.51 -4.40 -3.34
C ALA A 36 4.92 -5.22 -4.58
N THR A 37 4.05 -6.09 -5.06
CA THR A 37 4.29 -6.88 -6.28
C THR A 37 4.42 -5.97 -7.51
N SER A 38 3.51 -5.01 -7.66
CA SER A 38 3.54 -4.05 -8.78
C SER A 38 4.79 -3.18 -8.77
N MET A 39 5.22 -2.72 -7.59
CA MET A 39 6.45 -1.95 -7.45
C MET A 39 7.67 -2.78 -7.84
N ARG A 40 7.72 -4.04 -7.44
CA ARG A 40 8.81 -4.94 -7.82
C ARG A 40 8.87 -5.15 -9.32
N GLU A 41 7.73 -5.43 -9.95
CA GLU A 41 7.63 -5.59 -11.41
C GLU A 41 8.08 -4.33 -12.16
N ALA A 42 7.59 -3.16 -11.74
CA ALA A 42 7.98 -1.88 -12.32
C ALA A 42 9.49 -1.61 -12.13
N GLY A 43 10.04 -1.94 -10.97
CA GLY A 43 11.47 -1.81 -10.70
C GLY A 43 12.33 -2.65 -11.66
N LEU A 44 11.93 -3.89 -11.91
CA LEU A 44 12.62 -4.77 -12.87
C LEU A 44 12.52 -4.24 -14.30
N ASP A 45 11.36 -3.71 -14.68
CA ASP A 45 11.15 -3.11 -16.00
C ASP A 45 12.07 -1.89 -16.20
N VAL A 46 12.11 -0.98 -15.23
CA VAL A 46 13.00 0.18 -15.28
C VAL A 46 14.48 -0.24 -15.30
N ALA A 47 14.86 -1.23 -14.51
CA ALA A 47 16.23 -1.75 -14.51
C ALA A 47 16.65 -2.27 -15.89
N SER A 48 15.73 -2.89 -16.62
CA SER A 48 16.00 -3.38 -17.99
C SER A 48 16.24 -2.25 -19.00
N MET A 49 15.71 -1.05 -18.75
CA MET A 49 15.75 0.11 -19.67
C MET A 49 16.71 1.22 -19.21
N ALA A 50 17.25 1.16 -18.01
CA ALA A 50 17.94 2.27 -17.37
C ALA A 50 19.17 2.78 -18.16
N ALA A 51 19.82 1.91 -18.92
CA ALA A 51 20.98 2.28 -19.74
C ALA A 51 20.58 3.00 -21.05
N THR A 52 19.34 2.84 -21.50
CA THR A 52 18.93 3.28 -22.84
C THR A 52 17.83 4.35 -22.83
N SER A 53 16.87 4.28 -21.92
CA SER A 53 15.70 5.16 -21.96
C SER A 53 15.22 5.59 -20.57
N THR A 54 14.46 4.76 -19.89
CA THR A 54 13.75 5.11 -18.66
C THR A 54 14.63 4.86 -17.44
N ARG A 55 14.78 5.88 -16.60
CA ARG A 55 15.59 5.83 -15.38
C ARG A 55 14.81 6.09 -14.11
N ILE A 56 13.62 6.65 -14.24
CA ILE A 56 12.78 7.06 -13.10
C ILE A 56 11.39 6.50 -13.31
N PHE A 57 10.84 5.94 -12.25
CA PHE A 57 9.45 5.51 -12.16
C PHE A 57 8.85 6.07 -10.89
N VAL A 58 7.64 6.58 -10.98
CA VAL A 58 6.89 7.10 -9.83
C VAL A 58 5.55 6.37 -9.78
N MET A 59 5.29 5.70 -8.67
CA MET A 59 4.01 5.05 -8.41
C MET A 59 3.19 5.89 -7.46
N GLU A 60 2.07 6.40 -7.92
CA GLU A 60 1.08 7.02 -7.04
C GLU A 60 0.16 5.94 -6.48
N VAL A 61 -0.05 5.95 -5.17
CA VAL A 61 -0.95 5.06 -4.46
C VAL A 61 -1.98 5.82 -3.66
N MET A 62 -3.08 5.17 -3.30
CA MET A 62 -4.12 5.78 -2.48
C MET A 62 -3.66 6.05 -1.05
N GLY A 63 -4.28 7.02 -0.42
CA GLY A 63 -4.06 7.40 0.96
C GLY A 63 -3.97 8.92 1.09
N ARG A 64 -5.00 9.55 1.70
CA ARG A 64 -5.06 11.01 1.85
C ARG A 64 -4.15 11.53 2.95
N HIS A 65 -4.23 10.92 4.11
CA HIS A 65 -3.57 11.35 5.34
C HIS A 65 -2.78 10.23 6.02
N ALA A 66 -2.85 9.03 5.47
CA ALA A 66 -2.14 7.87 5.96
C ALA A 66 -1.22 7.31 4.88
N GLY A 67 -0.02 6.91 5.26
CA GLY A 67 1.00 6.38 4.36
C GLY A 67 1.14 4.86 4.38
N TRP A 68 0.15 4.13 4.87
CA TRP A 68 0.26 2.69 5.02
C TRP A 68 0.42 1.93 3.70
N ILE A 69 -0.32 2.35 2.66
CA ILE A 69 -0.19 1.73 1.33
C ILE A 69 1.15 2.09 0.70
N THR A 70 1.59 3.34 0.85
CA THR A 70 2.93 3.77 0.41
C THR A 70 4.02 2.97 1.13
N ALA A 71 3.92 2.85 2.44
CA ALA A 71 4.88 2.06 3.23
C ALA A 71 4.91 0.59 2.79
N ALA A 72 3.76 0.03 2.41
CA ALA A 72 3.67 -1.33 1.90
C ALA A 72 4.46 -1.54 0.59
N CYS A 73 4.64 -0.50 -0.22
CA CYS A 73 5.50 -0.57 -1.40
C CYS A 73 6.95 -0.92 -1.04
N GLY A 74 7.40 -0.54 0.16
CA GLY A 74 8.72 -0.89 0.67
C GLY A 74 8.98 -2.39 0.80
N LEU A 75 7.92 -3.19 0.90
CA LEU A 75 8.04 -4.66 0.90
C LEU A 75 8.52 -5.25 -0.44
N ALA A 76 8.58 -4.44 -1.48
CA ALA A 76 9.12 -4.86 -2.79
C ALA A 76 10.64 -5.06 -2.75
N SER A 77 11.33 -4.33 -1.88
CA SER A 77 12.79 -4.39 -1.75
C SER A 77 13.20 -5.62 -0.95
N GLU A 78 14.13 -6.39 -1.49
CA GLU A 78 14.74 -7.54 -0.81
C GLU A 78 16.21 -7.26 -0.43
N ALA A 79 16.79 -6.18 -0.98
CA ALA A 79 18.15 -5.75 -0.71
C ALA A 79 18.26 -4.23 -0.66
N GLU A 80 19.31 -3.70 -0.05
CA GLU A 80 19.47 -2.28 0.26
C GLU A 80 19.43 -1.36 -0.98
N ASP A 81 19.86 -1.86 -2.12
CA ASP A 81 19.91 -1.10 -3.37
C ASP A 81 18.74 -1.37 -4.32
N GLU A 82 17.72 -2.10 -3.87
CA GLU A 82 16.54 -2.41 -4.68
C GLU A 82 15.42 -1.38 -4.49
N PRO A 83 14.63 -1.09 -5.55
CA PRO A 83 13.49 -0.19 -5.43
C PRO A 83 12.40 -0.74 -4.50
N PRO A 84 11.58 0.13 -3.86
CA PRO A 84 11.60 1.59 -4.05
C PRO A 84 12.74 2.28 -3.29
N HIS A 85 13.36 3.28 -3.90
CA HIS A 85 14.44 4.05 -3.27
C HIS A 85 13.91 5.19 -2.39
N LEU A 86 12.68 5.63 -2.62
CA LEU A 86 11.97 6.65 -1.84
C LEU A 86 10.51 6.24 -1.65
N LEU A 87 9.98 6.52 -0.46
CA LEU A 87 8.57 6.30 -0.10
C LEU A 87 7.91 7.60 0.32
#